data_5f6a27bd468b8bd0e0c6f4355c3cb741
#
_entry.id   5f6a27bd468b8bd0e0c6f4355c3cb741
#
_cell.length_a   1.000
_cell.length_b   1.000
_cell.length_c   1.000
_cell.angle_alpha   90.00
_cell.angle_beta   90.00
_cell.angle_gamma   90.00
#
_symmetry.space_group_name_H-M   'P 1'
#
loop_
_entity.id
_entity.type
_entity.pdbx_description
1 polymer ?
#
loop_
_entity_poly.entity_id
_entity_poly.type
_entity_poly.pdbx_seq_one_letter_code
_entity_poly.pdbx_strand_id
1 'polypeptide(L)'
;MAGESELVILVGFMGAGKTTVGRELAKVLNWPFYDLDALIEGRTGRTVPMFFAEQGEAAYRKLEAQSLRELLQTLEDEPAVIALGGGAFVQETIRQILRDNSASVVHLDVGLEEALHRCASAPGSRPLLQDRDRVTLLYEERLPYYHTADLVVRTDGKMPLEVAQEIAATWQLSPRDQEVQ
;
A
#
# COMPACT_ATOMS: atom_id res chain seq x y z
N MET A 1 5.81 -13.21 18.97
CA MET A 1 5.03 -12.05 19.43
C MET A 1 5.32 -10.91 18.47
N ALA A 2 4.42 -10.60 17.57
CA ALA A 2 4.48 -9.33 16.84
C ALA A 2 4.27 -8.27 17.90
N GLY A 3 5.35 -7.56 18.29
CA GLY A 3 5.27 -6.45 19.22
C GLY A 3 4.62 -5.29 18.50
N GLU A 4 3.62 -4.77 19.10
CA GLU A 4 3.08 -3.42 19.09
C GLU A 4 3.62 -2.43 18.04
N SER A 5 3.73 -2.85 16.77
CA SER A 5 3.98 -1.90 15.69
C SER A 5 2.67 -1.20 15.38
N GLU A 6 2.61 0.06 15.73
CA GLU A 6 1.48 0.93 15.41
C GLU A 6 1.51 1.43 13.95
N LEU A 7 2.40 0.87 13.13
CA LEU A 7 2.51 1.16 11.70
C LEU A 7 2.05 -0.04 10.88
N VAL A 8 0.92 0.09 10.19
CA VAL A 8 0.41 -0.92 9.26
C VAL A 8 0.64 -0.47 7.82
N ILE A 9 1.41 -1.25 7.08
CA ILE A 9 1.76 -0.97 5.69
C ILE A 9 1.01 -1.92 4.76
N LEU A 10 0.21 -1.37 3.85
CA LEU A 10 -0.53 -2.15 2.86
C LEU A 10 0.27 -2.21 1.55
N VAL A 11 0.61 -3.43 1.12
CA VAL A 11 1.27 -3.71 -0.14
C VAL A 11 0.42 -4.65 -1.00
N GLY A 12 0.71 -4.73 -2.28
CA GLY A 12 0.00 -5.59 -3.21
C GLY A 12 -0.10 -4.97 -4.60
N PHE A 13 -0.56 -5.77 -5.54
CA PHE A 13 -0.65 -5.39 -6.94
C PHE A 13 -1.69 -4.28 -7.20
N MET A 14 -1.70 -3.71 -8.40
CA MET A 14 -2.78 -2.80 -8.83
C MET A 14 -4.12 -3.54 -8.73
N GLY A 15 -5.18 -2.83 -8.32
CA GLY A 15 -6.49 -3.46 -8.11
C GLY A 15 -6.65 -4.30 -6.85
N ALA A 16 -5.61 -4.46 -6.02
CA ALA A 16 -5.70 -5.18 -4.74
C ALA A 16 -6.58 -4.47 -3.69
N GLY A 17 -6.88 -3.18 -3.90
CA GLY A 17 -7.76 -2.43 -3.00
C GLY A 17 -7.04 -1.70 -1.86
N LYS A 18 -5.73 -1.50 -1.94
CA LYS A 18 -4.92 -0.89 -0.87
C LYS A 18 -5.48 0.41 -0.33
N THR A 19 -5.84 1.35 -1.21
CA THR A 19 -6.40 2.64 -0.80
C THR A 19 -7.77 2.48 -0.13
N THR A 20 -8.63 1.63 -0.66
CA THR A 20 -9.99 1.43 -0.14
C THR A 20 -9.97 0.67 1.19
N VAL A 21 -9.23 -0.44 1.24
CA VAL A 21 -9.05 -1.22 2.48
C VAL A 21 -8.33 -0.39 3.54
N GLY A 22 -7.30 0.38 3.14
CA GLY A 22 -6.56 1.23 4.06
C GLY A 22 -7.43 2.28 4.73
N ARG A 23 -8.34 2.91 3.99
CA ARG A 23 -9.31 3.86 4.56
C ARG A 23 -10.29 3.19 5.53
N GLU A 24 -10.78 1.99 5.20
CA GLU A 24 -11.66 1.25 6.10
C GLU A 24 -10.92 0.78 7.36
N LEU A 25 -9.68 0.29 7.22
CA LEU A 25 -8.85 -0.12 8.35
C LEU A 25 -8.55 1.09 9.28
N ALA A 26 -8.19 2.21 8.71
CA ALA A 26 -7.96 3.45 9.46
C ALA A 26 -9.19 3.91 10.24
N LYS A 27 -10.39 3.78 9.66
CA LYS A 27 -11.66 4.06 10.37
C LYS A 27 -11.89 3.07 11.51
N VAL A 28 -11.69 1.77 11.27
CA VAL A 28 -11.85 0.71 12.29
C VAL A 28 -10.93 0.96 13.48
N LEU A 29 -9.69 1.40 13.22
CA LEU A 29 -8.67 1.64 14.24
C LEU A 29 -8.68 3.07 14.82
N ASN A 30 -9.43 3.99 14.22
CA ASN A 30 -9.35 5.42 14.53
C ASN A 30 -7.90 5.96 14.38
N TRP A 31 -7.19 5.51 13.33
CA TRP A 31 -5.84 5.89 12.98
C TRP A 31 -5.83 6.74 11.70
N PRO A 32 -4.82 7.58 11.47
CA PRO A 32 -4.65 8.29 10.20
C PRO A 32 -4.33 7.31 9.06
N PHE A 33 -4.78 7.67 7.86
CA PHE A 33 -4.49 6.94 6.62
C PHE A 33 -3.67 7.80 5.67
N TYR A 34 -2.62 7.21 5.11
CA TYR A 34 -1.78 7.82 4.08
C TYR A 34 -1.67 6.92 2.86
N ASP A 35 -1.84 7.51 1.68
CA ASP A 35 -1.51 6.88 0.40
C ASP A 35 -0.25 7.55 -0.13
N LEU A 36 0.85 6.78 -0.23
CA LEU A 36 2.16 7.34 -0.57
C LEU A 36 2.20 7.92 -1.98
N ASP A 37 1.55 7.27 -2.96
CA ASP A 37 1.45 7.79 -4.32
C ASP A 37 0.69 9.13 -4.32
N ALA A 38 -0.43 9.22 -3.62
CA ALA A 38 -1.21 10.45 -3.51
C ALA A 38 -0.42 11.59 -2.81
N LEU A 39 0.38 11.28 -1.79
CA LEU A 39 1.26 12.26 -1.14
C LEU A 39 2.31 12.80 -2.11
N ILE A 40 2.93 11.93 -2.91
CA ILE A 40 3.94 12.32 -3.90
C ILE A 40 3.28 13.17 -5.00
N GLU A 41 2.13 12.75 -5.52
CA GLU A 41 1.39 13.51 -6.52
C GLU A 41 0.98 14.89 -6.02
N GLY A 42 0.51 14.99 -4.78
CA GLY A 42 0.17 16.27 -4.15
C GLY A 42 1.36 17.21 -3.97
N ARG A 43 2.53 16.67 -3.66
CA ARG A 43 3.77 17.47 -3.50
C ARG A 43 4.37 17.92 -4.83
N THR A 44 4.33 17.05 -5.84
CA THR A 44 4.98 17.32 -7.14
C THR A 44 4.07 18.03 -8.13
N GLY A 45 2.75 18.01 -7.91
CA GLY A 45 1.75 18.47 -8.87
C GLY A 45 1.70 17.60 -10.14
N ARG A 46 2.25 16.38 -10.09
CA ARG A 46 2.34 15.43 -11.21
C ARG A 46 1.77 14.09 -10.82
N THR A 47 1.04 13.44 -11.73
CA THR A 47 0.67 12.04 -11.54
C THR A 47 1.90 11.13 -11.68
N VAL A 48 1.84 9.93 -11.09
CA VAL A 48 2.92 8.93 -11.19
C VAL A 48 3.30 8.64 -12.66
N PRO A 49 2.34 8.42 -13.59
CA PRO A 49 2.68 8.24 -15.01
C PRO A 49 3.37 9.46 -15.65
N MET A 50 2.95 10.67 -15.31
CA MET A 50 3.60 11.90 -15.81
C MET A 50 5.04 12.00 -15.30
N PHE A 51 5.25 11.69 -14.02
CA PHE A 51 6.60 11.72 -13.44
C PHE A 51 7.52 10.69 -14.12
N PHE A 52 7.02 9.48 -14.37
CA PHE A 52 7.75 8.44 -15.11
C PHE A 52 8.13 8.88 -16.54
N ALA A 53 7.20 9.52 -17.24
CA ALA A 53 7.43 10.02 -18.58
C ALA A 53 8.48 11.14 -18.64
N GLU A 54 8.48 12.03 -17.64
CA GLU A 54 9.37 13.21 -17.61
C GLU A 54 10.75 12.92 -17.03
N GLN A 55 10.84 12.11 -15.95
CA GLN A 55 12.07 11.91 -15.18
C GLN A 55 12.52 10.45 -15.09
N GLY A 56 11.71 9.52 -15.53
CA GLY A 56 12.00 8.09 -15.52
C GLY A 56 11.68 7.41 -14.18
N GLU A 57 11.57 6.09 -14.25
CA GLU A 57 11.22 5.27 -13.11
C GLU A 57 12.25 5.35 -11.97
N ALA A 58 13.54 5.36 -12.29
CA ALA A 58 14.61 5.40 -11.29
C ALA A 58 14.55 6.67 -10.41
N ALA A 59 14.19 7.82 -11.00
CA ALA A 59 14.01 9.06 -10.26
C ALA A 59 12.78 8.99 -9.35
N TYR A 60 11.67 8.40 -9.85
CA TYR A 60 10.49 8.18 -9.03
C TYR A 60 10.76 7.28 -7.83
N ARG A 61 11.49 6.18 -8.02
CA ARG A 61 11.83 5.24 -6.94
C ARG A 61 12.66 5.88 -5.82
N LYS A 62 13.56 6.80 -6.18
CA LYS A 62 14.30 7.61 -5.18
C LYS A 62 13.37 8.53 -4.40
N LEU A 63 12.47 9.21 -5.11
CA LEU A 63 11.49 10.11 -4.51
C LEU A 63 10.51 9.34 -3.60
N GLU A 64 10.05 8.18 -4.04
CA GLU A 64 9.17 7.28 -3.27
C GLU A 64 9.82 6.87 -1.93
N ALA A 65 11.08 6.42 -1.96
CA ALA A 65 11.82 6.06 -0.75
C ALA A 65 12.07 7.27 0.17
N GLN A 66 12.37 8.43 -0.40
CA GLN A 66 12.54 9.66 0.38
C GLN A 66 11.23 10.10 1.02
N SER A 67 10.13 10.09 0.28
CA SER A 67 8.81 10.48 0.78
C SER A 67 8.33 9.57 1.90
N LEU A 68 8.62 8.26 1.81
CA LEU A 68 8.31 7.33 2.89
C LEU A 68 9.10 7.65 4.16
N ARG A 69 10.42 7.91 4.06
CA ARG A 69 11.23 8.30 5.23
C ARG A 69 10.71 9.58 5.89
N GLU A 70 10.40 10.59 5.10
CA GLU A 70 9.88 11.86 5.60
C GLU A 70 8.53 11.69 6.29
N LEU A 71 7.64 10.87 5.71
CA LEU A 71 6.36 10.55 6.34
C LEU A 71 6.56 9.86 7.70
N LEU A 72 7.39 8.82 7.75
CA LEU A 72 7.66 8.08 9.00
C LEU A 72 8.30 8.97 10.07
N GLN A 73 9.21 9.87 9.69
CA GLN A 73 9.78 10.87 10.61
C GLN A 73 8.71 11.84 11.15
N THR A 74 7.74 12.22 10.31
CA THR A 74 6.67 13.14 10.73
C THR A 74 5.69 12.48 11.69
N LEU A 75 5.53 11.16 11.61
CA LEU A 75 4.61 10.41 12.48
C LEU A 75 5.15 10.26 13.90
N GLU A 76 6.47 10.36 14.14
CA GLU A 76 7.06 10.34 15.49
C GLU A 76 6.50 9.20 16.38
N ASP A 77 6.43 7.98 15.87
CA ASP A 77 5.84 6.79 16.53
C ASP A 77 4.30 6.81 16.67
N GLU A 78 3.62 7.79 16.09
CA GLU A 78 2.15 7.80 16.02
C GLU A 78 1.63 6.66 15.13
N PRO A 79 0.53 6.00 15.54
CA PRO A 79 -0.04 4.91 14.75
C PRO A 79 -0.56 5.40 13.41
N ALA A 80 -0.36 4.61 12.36
CA ALA A 80 -0.84 4.95 11.03
C ALA A 80 -1.07 3.72 10.15
N VAL A 81 -1.98 3.86 9.19
CA VAL A 81 -2.14 2.95 8.06
C VAL A 81 -1.58 3.63 6.81
N ILE A 82 -0.63 2.98 6.14
CA ILE A 82 0.03 3.53 4.95
C ILE A 82 -0.13 2.56 3.78
N ALA A 83 -0.70 3.03 2.67
CA ALA A 83 -0.74 2.28 1.42
C ALA A 83 0.46 2.66 0.54
N LEU A 84 1.20 1.66 0.07
CA LEU A 84 2.33 1.85 -0.85
C LEU A 84 1.91 1.63 -2.31
N GLY A 85 2.60 2.30 -3.24
CA GLY A 85 2.49 2.02 -4.66
C GLY A 85 2.84 0.57 -5.00
N GLY A 86 2.24 0.01 -6.06
CA GLY A 86 2.41 -1.41 -6.40
C GLY A 86 3.86 -1.83 -6.69
N GLY A 87 4.74 -0.92 -7.04
CA GLY A 87 6.17 -1.21 -7.25
C GLY A 87 7.08 -0.86 -6.07
N ALA A 88 6.56 -0.24 -5.02
CA ALA A 88 7.37 0.24 -3.91
C ALA A 88 8.03 -0.91 -3.15
N PHE A 89 7.25 -1.91 -2.77
CA PHE A 89 7.72 -3.02 -1.92
C PHE A 89 8.73 -3.97 -2.61
N VAL A 90 8.82 -3.91 -3.95
CA VAL A 90 9.87 -4.63 -4.71
C VAL A 90 11.28 -4.06 -4.42
N GLN A 91 11.37 -2.79 -4.04
CA GLN A 91 12.63 -2.13 -3.75
C GLN A 91 13.18 -2.57 -2.38
N GLU A 92 14.43 -3.04 -2.35
CA GLU A 92 15.11 -3.39 -1.08
C GLU A 92 15.19 -2.18 -0.14
N THR A 93 15.41 -0.98 -0.70
CA THR A 93 15.45 0.26 0.08
C THR A 93 14.16 0.50 0.87
N ILE A 94 13.00 0.27 0.25
CA ILE A 94 11.69 0.40 0.92
C ILE A 94 11.56 -0.65 2.03
N ARG A 95 11.86 -1.92 1.72
CA ARG A 95 11.79 -3.00 2.72
C ARG A 95 12.71 -2.74 3.91
N GLN A 96 13.91 -2.20 3.66
CA GLN A 96 14.82 -1.83 4.74
C GLN A 96 14.26 -0.70 5.60
N ILE A 97 13.70 0.36 5.00
CA ILE A 97 13.06 1.45 5.74
C ILE A 97 11.94 0.91 6.65
N LEU A 98 11.11 -0.01 6.13
CA LEU A 98 10.02 -0.61 6.89
C LEU A 98 10.54 -1.44 8.07
N ARG A 99 11.58 -2.26 7.87
CA ARG A 99 12.22 -3.04 8.95
C ARG A 99 12.81 -2.14 10.03
N ASP A 100 13.52 -1.08 9.63
CA ASP A 100 14.16 -0.14 10.56
C ASP A 100 13.15 0.60 11.44
N ASN A 101 11.91 0.72 10.99
CA ASN A 101 10.80 1.35 11.72
C ASN A 101 9.83 0.31 12.32
N SER A 102 10.21 -0.97 12.37
CA SER A 102 9.38 -2.06 12.92
C SER A 102 7.95 -2.10 12.35
N ALA A 103 7.77 -1.68 11.10
CA ALA A 103 6.47 -1.62 10.46
C ALA A 103 5.91 -3.03 10.17
N SER A 104 4.63 -3.23 10.42
CA SER A 104 3.90 -4.46 10.11
C SER A 104 3.35 -4.40 8.68
N VAL A 105 3.77 -5.33 7.82
CA VAL A 105 3.44 -5.31 6.40
C VAL A 105 2.33 -6.32 6.08
N VAL A 106 1.23 -5.85 5.48
CA VAL A 106 0.12 -6.68 4.98
C VAL A 106 0.16 -6.72 3.46
N HIS A 107 0.28 -7.90 2.90
CA HIS A 107 0.00 -8.14 1.49
C HIS A 107 -1.49 -8.34 1.27
N LEU A 108 -2.11 -7.42 0.54
CA LEU A 108 -3.45 -7.62 -0.01
C LEU A 108 -3.34 -8.46 -1.28
N ASP A 109 -3.58 -9.77 -1.13
CA ASP A 109 -3.51 -10.74 -2.22
C ASP A 109 -4.79 -10.70 -3.05
N VAL A 110 -4.63 -10.45 -4.35
CA VAL A 110 -5.69 -10.44 -5.35
C VAL A 110 -5.27 -11.28 -6.54
N GLY A 111 -6.16 -12.14 -7.04
CA GLY A 111 -5.91 -12.88 -8.28
C GLY A 111 -5.76 -11.93 -9.48
N LEU A 112 -4.91 -12.29 -10.44
CA LEU A 112 -4.62 -11.44 -11.61
C LEU A 112 -5.89 -11.03 -12.38
N GLU A 113 -6.81 -11.96 -12.61
CA GLU A 113 -8.07 -11.70 -13.33
C GLU A 113 -8.95 -10.68 -12.59
N GLU A 114 -9.08 -10.84 -11.29
CA GLU A 114 -9.85 -9.92 -10.44
C GLU A 114 -9.16 -8.53 -10.40
N ALA A 115 -7.84 -8.50 -10.29
CA ALA A 115 -7.08 -7.25 -10.36
C ALA A 115 -7.31 -6.50 -11.66
N LEU A 116 -7.26 -7.20 -12.81
CA LEU A 116 -7.54 -6.65 -14.13
C LEU A 116 -8.98 -6.14 -14.23
N HIS A 117 -9.94 -6.92 -13.75
CA HIS A 117 -11.37 -6.55 -13.74
C HIS A 117 -11.61 -5.25 -12.94
N ARG A 118 -11.08 -5.17 -11.72
CA ARG A 118 -11.20 -3.98 -10.87
C ARG A 118 -10.55 -2.74 -11.50
N CYS A 119 -9.37 -2.92 -12.11
CA CYS A 119 -8.70 -1.82 -12.79
C CYS A 119 -9.43 -1.34 -14.05
N ALA A 120 -10.03 -2.24 -14.81
CA ALA A 120 -10.81 -1.88 -16.01
C ALA A 120 -12.09 -1.11 -15.65
N SER A 121 -12.67 -1.39 -14.49
CA SER A 121 -13.89 -0.74 -13.99
C SER A 121 -13.63 0.65 -13.34
N ALA A 122 -12.36 1.00 -13.09
CA ALA A 122 -11.99 2.26 -12.45
C ALA A 122 -11.98 3.43 -13.45
N PRO A 123 -12.46 4.63 -13.07
CA PRO A 123 -12.35 5.83 -13.90
C PRO A 123 -10.86 6.12 -14.18
N GLY A 124 -10.51 6.33 -15.47
CA GLY A 124 -9.13 6.59 -15.88
C GLY A 124 -8.26 5.33 -15.96
N SER A 125 -8.84 4.23 -16.51
CA SER A 125 -8.13 2.96 -16.73
C SER A 125 -6.70 3.18 -17.25
N ARG A 126 -5.72 2.60 -16.53
CA ARG A 126 -4.30 2.83 -16.77
C ARG A 126 -3.88 2.26 -18.15
N PRO A 127 -3.02 2.95 -18.91
CA PRO A 127 -2.52 2.45 -20.21
C PRO A 127 -1.90 1.05 -20.15
N LEU A 128 -1.38 0.64 -18.98
CA LEU A 128 -0.83 -0.70 -18.74
C LEU A 128 -1.83 -1.83 -18.96
N LEU A 129 -3.15 -1.59 -18.84
CA LEU A 129 -4.18 -2.61 -19.09
C LEU A 129 -4.37 -2.98 -20.56
N GLN A 130 -3.79 -2.20 -21.47
CA GLN A 130 -3.85 -2.47 -22.91
C GLN A 130 -2.87 -3.59 -23.34
N ASP A 131 -1.89 -3.92 -22.50
CA ASP A 131 -0.92 -4.99 -22.72
C ASP A 131 -1.02 -6.03 -21.59
N ARG A 132 -1.90 -6.99 -21.77
CA ARG A 132 -2.18 -8.05 -20.79
C ARG A 132 -0.94 -8.89 -20.47
N ASP A 133 -0.12 -9.20 -21.47
CA ASP A 133 1.08 -10.04 -21.31
C ASP A 133 2.09 -9.31 -20.42
N ARG A 134 2.26 -8.01 -20.64
CA ARG A 134 3.12 -7.18 -19.81
C ARG A 134 2.62 -7.08 -18.36
N VAL A 135 1.31 -6.96 -18.16
CA VAL A 135 0.72 -6.92 -16.81
C VAL A 135 0.89 -8.25 -16.11
N THR A 136 0.72 -9.36 -16.84
CA THR A 136 0.94 -10.71 -16.29
C THR A 136 2.38 -10.91 -15.82
N LEU A 137 3.36 -10.55 -16.65
CA LEU A 137 4.77 -10.62 -16.29
C LEU A 137 5.07 -9.76 -15.05
N LEU A 138 4.55 -8.55 -15.00
CA LEU A 138 4.73 -7.65 -13.88
C LEU A 138 4.11 -8.18 -12.59
N TYR A 139 2.97 -8.87 -12.67
CA TYR A 139 2.34 -9.55 -11.55
C TYR A 139 3.22 -10.68 -11.02
N GLU A 140 3.68 -11.55 -11.91
CA GLU A 140 4.54 -12.69 -11.57
C GLU A 140 5.88 -12.25 -10.98
N GLU A 141 6.50 -11.21 -11.54
CA GLU A 141 7.75 -10.63 -11.03
C GLU A 141 7.62 -10.05 -9.60
N ARG A 142 6.46 -9.48 -9.27
CA ARG A 142 6.24 -8.82 -7.96
C ARG A 142 5.76 -9.76 -6.87
N LEU A 143 5.08 -10.82 -7.24
CA LEU A 143 4.44 -11.75 -6.29
C LEU A 143 5.42 -12.32 -5.25
N PRO A 144 6.65 -12.76 -5.58
CA PRO A 144 7.61 -13.27 -4.60
C PRO A 144 7.97 -12.23 -3.51
N TYR A 145 8.01 -10.94 -3.88
CA TYR A 145 8.28 -9.88 -2.91
C TYR A 145 7.09 -9.66 -1.99
N TYR A 146 5.88 -9.62 -2.52
CA TYR A 146 4.68 -9.48 -1.69
C TYR A 146 4.51 -10.62 -0.69
N HIS A 147 4.92 -11.84 -1.03
CA HIS A 147 4.89 -12.99 -0.14
C HIS A 147 5.88 -12.91 1.02
N THR A 148 6.77 -11.94 1.05
CA THR A 148 7.64 -11.66 2.21
C THR A 148 6.99 -10.75 3.25
N ALA A 149 5.73 -10.34 3.05
CA ALA A 149 4.96 -9.58 4.02
C ALA A 149 4.65 -10.41 5.28
N ASP A 150 4.43 -9.73 6.40
CA ASP A 150 4.17 -10.36 7.69
C ASP A 150 2.79 -11.02 7.75
N LEU A 151 1.84 -10.53 6.97
CA LEU A 151 0.49 -11.06 6.83
C LEU A 151 0.06 -11.04 5.37
N VAL A 152 -0.57 -12.10 4.90
CA VAL A 152 -1.20 -12.18 3.58
C VAL A 152 -2.71 -12.32 3.76
N VAL A 153 -3.47 -11.40 3.19
CA VAL A 153 -4.93 -11.40 3.25
C VAL A 153 -5.51 -11.42 1.83
N ARG A 154 -6.29 -12.45 1.53
CA ARG A 154 -6.97 -12.57 0.24
C ARG A 154 -8.14 -11.59 0.14
N THR A 155 -8.20 -10.86 -0.97
CA THR A 155 -9.23 -9.82 -1.18
C THR A 155 -10.29 -10.18 -2.20
N ASP A 156 -10.12 -11.29 -2.95
CA ASP A 156 -11.12 -11.75 -3.93
C ASP A 156 -12.45 -12.02 -3.25
N GLY A 157 -13.51 -11.45 -3.79
CA GLY A 157 -14.88 -11.66 -3.30
C GLY A 157 -15.23 -11.06 -1.95
N LYS A 158 -14.30 -10.31 -1.32
CA LYS A 158 -14.52 -9.64 -0.02
C LYS A 158 -14.78 -8.16 -0.20
N MET A 159 -15.63 -7.62 0.67
CA MET A 159 -15.79 -6.18 0.80
C MET A 159 -14.57 -5.56 1.53
N PRO A 160 -14.19 -4.31 1.21
CA PRO A 160 -13.04 -3.65 1.86
C PRO A 160 -13.11 -3.64 3.39
N LEU A 161 -14.30 -3.47 3.97
CA LEU A 161 -14.50 -3.50 5.42
C LEU A 161 -14.23 -4.89 6.02
N GLU A 162 -14.63 -5.96 5.33
CA GLU A 162 -14.35 -7.33 5.78
C GLU A 162 -12.85 -7.61 5.84
N VAL A 163 -12.11 -7.16 4.81
CA VAL A 163 -10.64 -7.26 4.77
C VAL A 163 -10.00 -6.45 5.90
N ALA A 164 -10.47 -5.24 6.12
CA ALA A 164 -9.99 -4.37 7.20
C ALA A 164 -10.21 -5.00 8.59
N GLN A 165 -11.39 -5.56 8.84
CA GLN A 165 -11.72 -6.25 10.09
C GLN A 165 -10.88 -7.52 10.29
N GLU A 166 -10.61 -8.28 9.22
CA GLU A 166 -9.74 -9.46 9.25
C GLU A 166 -8.31 -9.08 9.67
N ILE A 167 -7.75 -7.98 9.10
CA ILE A 167 -6.43 -7.47 9.47
C ILE A 167 -6.40 -7.07 10.95
N ALA A 168 -7.35 -6.24 11.38
CA ALA A 168 -7.43 -5.76 12.75
C ALA A 168 -7.55 -6.92 13.76
N ALA A 169 -8.39 -7.91 13.47
CA ALA A 169 -8.59 -9.08 14.32
C ALA A 169 -7.34 -9.99 14.37
N THR A 170 -6.67 -10.22 13.23
CA THR A 170 -5.50 -11.10 13.16
C THR A 170 -4.34 -10.56 14.01
N TRP A 171 -4.10 -9.28 13.99
CA TRP A 171 -3.06 -8.64 14.79
C TRP A 171 -3.52 -8.07 16.13
N GLN A 172 -4.80 -8.26 16.47
CA GLN A 172 -5.42 -7.76 17.70
C GLN A 172 -5.22 -6.25 17.88
N LEU A 173 -5.27 -5.52 16.75
CA LEU A 173 -5.16 -4.06 16.75
C LEU A 173 -6.38 -3.44 17.43
N SER A 174 -6.14 -2.47 18.28
CA SER A 174 -7.19 -1.76 19.01
C SER A 174 -7.36 -0.34 18.47
N PRO A 175 -8.60 0.17 18.46
CA PRO A 175 -8.84 1.58 18.19
C PRO A 175 -8.11 2.47 19.19
N ARG A 176 -7.59 3.58 18.69
CA ARG A 176 -7.06 4.63 19.58
C ARG A 176 -8.22 5.27 20.34
N ASP A 177 -8.07 5.38 21.65
CA ASP A 177 -9.05 6.10 22.47
C ASP A 177 -9.17 7.55 21.98
N GLN A 178 -10.41 8.04 21.85
CA GLN A 178 -10.61 9.46 21.60
C GLN A 178 -10.22 10.19 22.89
N GLU A 179 -9.13 10.93 22.87
CA GLU A 179 -8.90 11.94 23.89
C GLU A 179 -10.07 12.93 23.83
N VAL A 180 -10.95 12.82 24.80
CA VAL A 180 -12.03 13.79 25.02
C VAL A 180 -11.36 15.09 25.44
N GLN A 181 -11.29 16.03 24.49
CA GLN A 181 -10.92 17.43 24.78
C GLN A 181 -12.11 18.17 25.39
#